data_d22e7595a75c9f707ccc93dc9ed2d79b
#
_entry.id   d22e7595a75c9f707ccc93dc9ed2d79b
#
_cell.length_a   1.000
_cell.length_b   1.000
_cell.length_c   1.000
_cell.angle_alpha   90.00
_cell.angle_beta   90.00
_cell.angle_gamma   90.00
#
_symmetry.space_group_name_H-M   'P 1'
#
loop_
_entity.id
_entity.type
_entity.pdbx_description
1 polymer ?
#
loop_
_entity_poly.entity_id
_entity_poly.type
_entity_poly.pdbx_seq_one_letter_code
_entity_poly.pdbx_strand_id
1 'polypeptide(L)'
;MIMIHGDCVSIGCLAMTNELIEEIYLLTVYAMNNGQKQIPIYMFPFRMTAENMTYYLNGGAWPKSRERTLWTNMKQRMRDWLAGDDNKYAEQKEFWENLKKGYDLWESAGEELKVGVDKEGNYTFGK
;
A
#
# COMPACT_ATOMS: atom_id res chain seq x y z
N MET A 1 15.66 3.02 5.29
CA MET A 1 15.57 1.93 4.31
C MET A 1 14.41 1.04 4.72
N ILE A 2 13.52 0.70 3.82
CA ILE A 2 12.41 -0.25 4.06
C ILE A 2 12.84 -1.60 3.50
N MET A 3 12.65 -2.67 4.28
CA MET A 3 12.99 -4.04 3.88
C MET A 3 11.73 -4.89 3.82
N ILE A 4 11.75 -5.92 2.98
CA ILE A 4 10.79 -7.02 2.99
C ILE A 4 11.47 -8.19 3.70
N HIS A 5 10.87 -8.72 4.77
CA HIS A 5 11.49 -9.75 5.60
C HIS A 5 10.47 -10.71 6.21
N GLY A 6 10.94 -11.85 6.68
CA GLY A 6 10.17 -12.80 7.46
C GLY A 6 9.96 -12.36 8.91
N ASP A 7 9.55 -13.29 9.76
CA ASP A 7 9.36 -13.14 11.21
C ASP A 7 8.13 -12.32 11.64
N CYS A 8 7.26 -11.91 10.74
CA CYS A 8 5.94 -11.31 11.01
C CYS A 8 5.89 -10.15 12.02
N VAL A 9 7.04 -9.62 12.48
CA VAL A 9 7.15 -8.52 13.45
C VAL A 9 8.01 -7.41 12.86
N SER A 10 7.49 -6.18 12.83
CA SER A 10 8.20 -5.04 12.25
C SER A 10 7.85 -3.72 12.95
N ILE A 11 8.82 -2.78 12.96
CA ILE A 11 8.67 -1.40 13.42
C ILE A 11 8.60 -0.43 12.21
N GLY A 12 8.22 -0.91 11.03
CA GLY A 12 8.08 -0.08 9.84
C GLY A 12 8.57 -0.69 8.53
N CYS A 13 9.10 -1.92 8.56
CA CYS A 13 9.40 -2.71 7.38
C CYS A 13 8.18 -3.55 6.94
N LEU A 14 8.26 -4.17 5.77
CA LEU A 14 7.22 -5.06 5.24
C LEU A 14 7.47 -6.48 5.76
N ALA A 15 6.95 -6.78 6.95
CA ALA A 15 7.05 -8.10 7.55
C ALA A 15 6.00 -9.06 6.99
N MET A 16 6.42 -10.29 6.73
CA MET A 16 5.54 -11.38 6.31
C MET A 16 5.98 -12.70 6.97
N THR A 17 5.31 -13.81 6.69
CA THR A 17 5.74 -15.12 7.21
C THR A 17 7.05 -15.56 6.56
N ASN A 18 7.78 -16.45 7.23
CA ASN A 18 9.04 -16.99 6.69
C ASN A 18 8.81 -17.71 5.36
N GLU A 19 7.74 -18.48 5.27
CA GLU A 19 7.38 -19.20 4.06
C GLU A 19 7.15 -18.26 2.87
N LEU A 20 6.42 -17.16 3.09
CA LEU A 20 6.13 -16.19 2.03
C LEU A 20 7.39 -15.44 1.57
N ILE A 21 8.30 -15.07 2.48
CA ILE A 21 9.53 -14.40 2.07
C ILE A 21 10.48 -15.34 1.34
N GLU A 22 10.51 -16.61 1.69
CA GLU A 22 11.28 -17.63 0.97
C GLU A 22 10.79 -17.78 -0.48
N GLU A 23 9.48 -17.83 -0.70
CA GLU A 23 8.89 -17.83 -2.06
C GLU A 23 9.28 -16.59 -2.86
N ILE A 24 9.11 -15.42 -2.28
CA ILE A 24 9.45 -14.14 -2.93
C ILE A 24 10.94 -14.08 -3.26
N TYR A 25 11.80 -14.53 -2.33
CA TYR A 25 13.23 -14.58 -2.54
C TYR A 25 13.61 -15.50 -3.71
N LEU A 26 13.05 -16.71 -3.77
CA LEU A 26 13.28 -17.64 -4.87
C LEU A 26 12.84 -17.05 -6.21
N LEU A 27 11.64 -16.48 -6.29
CA LEU A 27 11.14 -15.83 -7.51
C LEU A 27 12.04 -14.67 -7.93
N THR A 28 12.51 -13.87 -6.97
CA THR A 28 13.45 -12.78 -7.20
C THR A 28 14.74 -13.28 -7.81
N VAL A 29 15.34 -14.34 -7.24
CA VAL A 29 16.58 -14.93 -7.75
C VAL A 29 16.38 -15.48 -9.17
N TYR A 30 15.28 -16.16 -9.43
CA TYR A 30 14.98 -16.66 -10.77
C TYR A 30 14.79 -15.52 -11.78
N ALA A 31 14.06 -14.47 -11.43
CA ALA A 31 13.86 -13.32 -12.31
C ALA A 31 15.19 -12.63 -12.66
N MET A 32 16.05 -12.39 -11.67
CA MET A 32 17.37 -11.79 -11.87
C MET A 32 18.30 -12.67 -12.72
N ASN A 33 18.31 -13.97 -12.48
CA ASN A 33 19.09 -14.93 -13.28
C ASN A 33 18.62 -15.00 -14.75
N ASN A 34 17.35 -14.68 -15.01
CA ASN A 34 16.79 -14.56 -16.36
C ASN A 34 16.93 -13.16 -16.97
N GLY A 35 17.73 -12.29 -16.36
CA GLY A 35 18.11 -10.99 -16.92
C GLY A 35 17.24 -9.81 -16.47
N GLN A 36 16.27 -10.03 -15.60
CA GLN A 36 15.52 -8.93 -15.00
C GLN A 36 16.43 -8.13 -14.04
N LYS A 37 16.61 -6.83 -14.31
CA LYS A 37 17.54 -5.99 -13.54
C LYS A 37 16.87 -5.30 -12.35
N GLN A 38 15.56 -5.15 -12.37
CA GLN A 38 14.77 -4.46 -11.35
C GLN A 38 13.48 -5.24 -11.12
N ILE A 39 13.04 -5.26 -9.88
CA ILE A 39 11.76 -5.87 -9.49
C ILE A 39 10.91 -4.74 -8.91
N PRO A 40 9.86 -4.29 -9.61
CA PRO A 40 8.99 -3.23 -9.13
C PRO A 40 8.17 -3.73 -7.93
N ILE A 41 8.02 -2.87 -6.93
CA ILE A 41 7.19 -3.13 -5.75
C ILE A 41 6.13 -2.05 -5.65
N TYR A 42 4.88 -2.43 -5.76
CA TYR A 42 3.74 -1.54 -5.60
C TYR A 42 3.10 -1.76 -4.24
N MET A 43 2.97 -0.69 -3.45
CA MET A 43 2.38 -0.72 -2.13
C MET A 43 1.09 0.07 -2.12
N PHE A 44 -0.02 -0.62 -1.95
CA PHE A 44 -1.33 0.00 -1.81
C PHE A 44 -1.84 -0.18 -0.38
N PRO A 45 -2.60 0.77 0.18
CA PRO A 45 -3.10 0.69 1.55
C PRO A 45 -4.03 -0.50 1.78
N PHE A 46 -4.74 -0.94 0.74
CA PHE A 46 -5.64 -2.09 0.72
C PHE A 46 -5.92 -2.46 -0.74
N ARG A 47 -6.65 -3.54 -0.99
CA ARG A 47 -7.21 -3.81 -2.32
C ARG A 47 -8.20 -2.71 -2.67
N MET A 48 -7.85 -1.83 -3.62
CA MET A 48 -8.59 -0.59 -3.91
C MET A 48 -9.79 -0.84 -4.85
N THR A 49 -10.59 -1.87 -4.55
CA THR A 49 -11.89 -2.10 -5.21
C THR A 49 -12.87 -0.98 -4.85
N ALA A 50 -13.90 -0.78 -5.67
CA ALA A 50 -14.93 0.23 -5.39
C ALA A 50 -15.60 0.04 -4.02
N GLU A 51 -15.84 -1.21 -3.64
CA GLU A 51 -16.42 -1.57 -2.35
C GLU A 51 -15.49 -1.19 -1.18
N ASN A 52 -14.22 -1.57 -1.25
CA ASN A 52 -13.23 -1.25 -0.22
C ASN A 52 -12.97 0.25 -0.14
N MET A 53 -12.90 0.95 -1.27
CA MET A 53 -12.78 2.40 -1.30
C MET A 53 -13.95 3.05 -0.55
N THR A 54 -15.19 2.66 -0.85
CA THR A 54 -16.38 3.17 -0.16
C THR A 54 -16.33 2.86 1.33
N TYR A 55 -15.96 1.63 1.71
CA TYR A 55 -15.86 1.23 3.11
C TYR A 55 -14.86 2.07 3.90
N TYR A 56 -13.63 2.20 3.41
CA TYR A 56 -12.57 2.93 4.12
C TYR A 56 -12.74 4.45 4.08
N LEU A 57 -13.25 5.00 2.99
CA LEU A 57 -13.57 6.43 2.89
C LEU A 57 -14.72 6.85 3.80
N ASN A 58 -15.61 5.92 4.16
CA ASN A 58 -16.69 6.16 5.12
C ASN A 58 -16.33 5.78 6.58
N GLY A 59 -15.04 5.73 6.89
CA GLY A 59 -14.57 5.45 8.25
C GLY A 59 -14.59 3.97 8.64
N GLY A 60 -14.59 3.06 7.66
CA GLY A 60 -14.49 1.62 7.89
C GLY A 60 -13.25 1.24 8.68
N ALA A 61 -13.41 0.31 9.62
CA ALA A 61 -12.31 -0.12 10.47
C ALA A 61 -11.31 -0.98 9.68
N TRP A 62 -10.02 -0.68 9.81
CA TRP A 62 -8.95 -1.53 9.30
C TRP A 62 -9.06 -2.95 9.85
N PRO A 63 -8.73 -3.99 9.06
CA PRO A 63 -8.72 -5.37 9.54
C PRO A 63 -7.91 -5.48 10.83
N LYS A 64 -8.48 -6.14 11.82
CA LYS A 64 -7.80 -6.38 13.08
C LYS A 64 -6.64 -7.35 12.83
N SER A 65 -5.45 -6.82 12.56
CA SER A 65 -4.25 -7.65 12.66
C SER A 65 -4.04 -8.07 14.12
N ARG A 66 -3.36 -9.19 14.33
CA ARG A 66 -3.14 -9.80 15.67
C ARG A 66 -2.41 -8.89 16.68
N GLU A 67 -1.85 -7.78 16.27
CA GLU A 67 -1.08 -6.87 17.10
C GLU A 67 -1.91 -5.68 17.58
N ARG A 68 -2.41 -5.83 18.79
CA ARG A 68 -3.36 -4.92 19.45
C ARG A 68 -2.77 -3.59 19.92
N THR A 69 -1.46 -3.36 19.93
CA THR A 69 -0.87 -2.23 20.67
C THR A 69 -0.54 -1.03 19.76
N LEU A 70 0.05 -1.23 18.60
CA LEU A 70 0.33 -0.15 17.62
C LEU A 70 -0.95 0.40 16.99
N TRP A 71 -1.90 -0.47 16.70
CA TRP A 71 -3.18 -0.11 16.08
C TRP A 71 -4.16 0.60 17.02
N THR A 72 -4.09 0.36 18.33
CA THR A 72 -4.93 1.08 19.29
C THR A 72 -4.53 2.55 19.37
N ASN A 73 -3.24 2.85 19.36
CA ASN A 73 -2.72 4.21 19.35
C ASN A 73 -2.98 4.90 17.99
N MET A 74 -2.91 4.17 16.88
CA MET A 74 -3.21 4.69 15.56
C MET A 74 -4.71 4.92 15.36
N LYS A 75 -5.59 4.07 15.93
CA LYS A 75 -7.04 4.31 15.97
C LYS A 75 -7.42 5.54 16.77
N GLN A 76 -6.74 5.82 17.87
CA GLN A 76 -6.99 7.02 18.65
C GLN A 76 -6.55 8.25 17.87
N ARG A 77 -5.34 8.23 17.32
CA ARG A 77 -4.82 9.33 16.47
C ARG A 77 -5.67 9.55 15.21
N MET A 78 -6.24 8.48 14.66
CA MET A 78 -7.12 8.57 13.48
C MET A 78 -8.53 9.06 13.86
N ARG A 79 -9.05 8.71 15.05
CA ARG A 79 -10.29 9.29 15.58
C ARG A 79 -10.13 10.77 15.92
N ASP A 80 -9.02 11.13 16.53
CA ASP A 80 -8.69 12.52 16.86
C ASP A 80 -8.52 13.34 15.57
N TRP A 81 -7.98 12.72 14.54
CA TRP A 81 -7.84 13.28 13.21
C TRP A 81 -9.19 13.37 12.45
N LEU A 82 -10.05 12.36 12.53
CA LEU A 82 -11.39 12.36 11.93
C LEU A 82 -12.37 13.32 12.64
N ALA A 83 -12.14 13.61 13.91
CA ALA A 83 -12.99 14.49 14.70
C ALA A 83 -12.68 15.99 14.50
N GLY A 84 -11.60 16.35 13.78
CA GLY A 84 -11.07 17.69 13.86
C GLY A 84 -10.85 18.47 12.57
N ASP A 85 -10.97 17.89 11.36
CA ASP A 85 -10.68 18.67 10.16
C ASP A 85 -11.26 18.04 8.87
N ASP A 86 -12.39 18.57 8.42
CA ASP A 86 -13.02 18.20 7.14
C ASP A 86 -12.07 18.37 5.94
N ASN A 87 -11.12 19.29 6.04
CA ASN A 87 -10.14 19.57 4.98
C ASN A 87 -9.10 18.43 4.84
N LYS A 88 -8.63 17.88 5.95
CA LYS A 88 -7.69 16.74 5.94
C LYS A 88 -8.28 15.47 5.35
N TYR A 89 -9.57 15.27 5.54
CA TYR A 89 -10.30 14.14 4.96
C TYR A 89 -10.44 14.29 3.44
N ALA A 90 -10.64 15.50 2.95
CA ALA A 90 -10.70 15.80 1.53
C ALA A 90 -9.35 15.52 0.84
N GLU A 91 -8.23 15.95 1.42
CA GLU A 91 -6.88 15.69 0.91
C GLU A 91 -6.56 14.18 0.85
N GLN A 92 -6.95 13.43 1.90
CA GLN A 92 -6.74 11.98 1.92
C GLN A 92 -7.59 11.25 0.88
N LYS A 93 -8.82 11.69 0.69
CA LYS A 93 -9.72 11.15 -0.33
C LYS A 93 -9.13 11.35 -1.72
N GLU A 94 -8.68 12.56 -2.03
CA GLU A 94 -8.05 12.90 -3.30
C GLU A 94 -6.79 12.07 -3.54
N PHE A 95 -5.94 11.93 -2.52
CA PHE A 95 -4.76 11.08 -2.58
C PHE A 95 -5.10 9.61 -2.88
N TRP A 96 -6.11 9.03 -2.21
CA TRP A 96 -6.53 7.65 -2.47
C TRP A 96 -7.19 7.47 -3.82
N GLU A 97 -7.94 8.45 -4.30
CA GLU A 97 -8.50 8.43 -5.65
C GLU A 97 -7.40 8.51 -6.72
N ASN A 98 -6.33 9.25 -6.46
CA ASN A 98 -5.16 9.26 -7.31
C ASN A 98 -4.44 7.89 -7.31
N LEU A 99 -4.16 7.30 -6.14
CA LEU A 99 -3.58 5.96 -6.04
C LEU A 99 -4.43 4.89 -6.72
N LYS A 100 -5.76 5.01 -6.62
CA LYS A 100 -6.69 4.07 -7.25
C LYS A 100 -6.53 4.02 -8.78
N LYS A 101 -6.22 5.12 -9.42
CA LYS A 101 -5.95 5.15 -10.88
C LYS A 101 -4.78 4.22 -11.23
N GLY A 102 -3.72 4.27 -10.44
CA GLY A 102 -2.57 3.36 -10.61
C GLY A 102 -2.93 1.90 -10.33
N TYR A 103 -3.70 1.66 -9.26
CA TYR A 103 -4.18 0.33 -8.93
C TYR A 103 -5.01 -0.28 -10.06
N ASP A 104 -5.98 0.46 -10.59
CA ASP A 104 -6.86 -0.02 -11.67
C ASP A 104 -6.07 -0.30 -12.97
N LEU A 105 -5.08 0.55 -13.28
CA LEU A 105 -4.19 0.32 -14.42
C LEU A 105 -3.35 -0.94 -14.24
N TRP A 106 -2.78 -1.15 -13.06
CA TRP A 106 -1.97 -2.33 -12.74
C TRP A 106 -2.83 -3.61 -12.79
N GLU A 107 -4.00 -3.62 -12.15
CA GLU A 107 -4.91 -4.76 -12.17
C GLU A 107 -5.37 -5.12 -13.60
N SER A 108 -5.59 -4.11 -14.45
CA SER A 108 -6.07 -4.33 -15.83
C SER A 108 -4.98 -4.71 -16.81
N ALA A 109 -3.77 -4.18 -16.63
CA ALA A 109 -2.66 -4.38 -17.56
C ALA A 109 -1.85 -5.65 -17.25
N GLY A 110 -1.70 -6.00 -15.96
CA GLY A 110 -0.80 -7.07 -15.52
C GLY A 110 0.67 -6.83 -15.86
N GLU A 111 1.02 -5.59 -16.20
CA GLU A 111 2.35 -5.17 -16.64
C GLU A 111 2.93 -4.12 -15.69
N GLU A 112 4.24 -3.94 -15.78
CA GLU A 112 4.93 -2.90 -15.02
C GLU A 112 4.43 -1.50 -15.42
N LEU A 113 4.07 -0.70 -14.41
CA LEU A 113 3.68 0.70 -14.60
C LEU A 113 4.90 1.61 -14.47
N LYS A 114 5.01 2.58 -15.35
CA LYS A 114 5.89 3.73 -15.17
C LYS A 114 5.22 4.72 -14.23
N VAL A 115 5.78 4.88 -13.04
CA VAL A 115 5.24 5.79 -12.02
C VAL A 115 6.10 7.05 -11.97
N GLY A 116 5.46 8.19 -12.09
CA GLY A 116 6.06 9.52 -11.91
C GLY A 116 5.31 10.31 -10.85
N VAL A 117 5.77 11.55 -10.62
CA VAL A 117 5.11 12.51 -9.75
C VAL A 117 5.02 13.84 -10.52
N ASP A 118 3.85 14.45 -10.54
CA ASP A 118 3.65 15.76 -11.16
C ASP A 118 4.13 16.91 -10.27
N LYS A 119 3.97 18.15 -10.73
CA LYS A 119 4.41 19.35 -10.00
C LYS A 119 3.56 19.62 -8.76
N GLU A 120 2.36 19.13 -8.74
CA GLU A 120 1.39 19.20 -7.64
C GLU A 120 1.59 18.13 -6.60
N GLY A 121 2.49 17.15 -6.85
CA GLY A 121 2.79 16.04 -5.95
C GLY A 121 1.91 14.79 -6.15
N ASN A 122 1.07 14.74 -7.18
CA ASN A 122 0.25 13.59 -7.47
C ASN A 122 1.03 12.53 -8.26
N TYR A 123 0.73 11.28 -8.02
CA TYR A 123 1.27 10.18 -8.81
C TYR A 123 0.69 10.21 -10.23
N THR A 124 1.58 10.06 -11.20
CA THR A 124 1.24 9.86 -12.62
C THR A 124 1.59 8.44 -13.02
N PHE A 125 0.75 7.81 -13.82
CA PHE A 125 0.89 6.41 -14.22
C PHE A 125 0.87 6.32 -15.74
N GLY A 126 1.81 5.56 -16.31
CA GLY A 126 1.92 5.26 -17.74
C GLY A 126 2.28 3.79 -17.97
N LYS A 127 2.17 3.35 -19.22
CA LYS A 127 2.65 2.04 -19.70
C LYS A 127 4.09 2.12 -20.18
#